data_fe9cec26f955c8d57de244596db92538
#
_entry.id   fe9cec26f955c8d57de244596db92538
#
_cell.length_a   1.000
_cell.length_b   1.000
_cell.length_c   1.000
_cell.angle_alpha   90.00
_cell.angle_beta   90.00
_cell.angle_gamma   90.00
#
_symmetry.space_group_name_H-M   'P 1'
#
loop_
_entity.id
_entity.type
_entity.pdbx_description
1 polymer ?
#
loop_
_entity_poly.entity_id
_entity_poly.type
_entity_poly.pdbx_seq_one_letter_code
_entity_poly.pdbx_strand_id
1 'polypeptide(L)'
;MIEILEILEVRNHTEGLKAVIFDMDDTLYGEKEYVRSGYQKIAQRIPQVEHAAEKLWKLFEEKKPAIDELFRQEGLESEELKKECLHIYRYQEPDIHLYPGVKELLKELRKEGYLLGVITDGRPEGQRAKIKALGLEELVDHILVTDEFGGPEFRKPNPIAFEAMKEKLCVEYSEMCYVGDNIKKDFISPEKLGMRSIWFKNPDGLYVK
;
A
#
# COMPACT_ATOMS: atom_id res chain seq x y z
N MET A 1 -19.00 -3.77 9.64
CA MET A 1 -17.61 -4.10 9.24
C MET A 1 -17.33 -5.57 9.55
N ILE A 2 -16.72 -6.30 8.63
CA ILE A 2 -16.32 -7.72 8.75
C ILE A 2 -14.81 -7.73 9.06
N GLU A 3 -14.38 -8.59 10.00
CA GLU A 3 -12.97 -8.76 10.33
C GLU A 3 -12.45 -10.07 9.76
N ILE A 4 -11.27 -10.06 9.13
CA ILE A 4 -10.56 -11.23 8.62
C ILE A 4 -9.11 -11.23 9.11
N LEU A 5 -8.53 -12.41 9.29
CA LEU A 5 -7.13 -12.59 9.71
C LEU A 5 -6.22 -12.97 8.54
N GLU A 6 -6.78 -13.55 7.50
CA GLU A 6 -6.07 -13.90 6.27
C GLU A 6 -6.74 -13.19 5.09
N ILE A 7 -5.95 -12.56 4.24
CA ILE A 7 -6.47 -11.80 3.09
C ILE A 7 -7.30 -12.69 2.13
N LEU A 8 -7.01 -13.97 2.07
CA LEU A 8 -7.72 -14.92 1.20
C LEU A 8 -9.18 -15.16 1.66
N GLU A 9 -9.51 -14.86 2.92
CA GLU A 9 -10.88 -14.94 3.44
C GLU A 9 -11.85 -13.93 2.81
N VAL A 10 -11.33 -12.89 2.13
CA VAL A 10 -12.15 -11.90 1.39
C VAL A 10 -13.20 -12.59 0.52
N ARG A 11 -12.83 -13.69 -0.15
CA ARG A 11 -13.71 -14.46 -1.03
C ARG A 11 -14.99 -14.93 -0.33
N ASN A 12 -14.93 -15.23 0.96
CA ASN A 12 -16.08 -15.71 1.73
C ASN A 12 -17.10 -14.60 2.04
N HIS A 13 -16.78 -13.36 1.70
CA HIS A 13 -17.54 -12.18 2.06
C HIS A 13 -17.97 -11.33 0.85
N THR A 14 -17.89 -11.87 -0.36
CA THR A 14 -18.24 -11.17 -1.62
C THR A 14 -19.62 -11.48 -2.14
N GLU A 15 -20.36 -12.39 -1.52
CA GLU A 15 -21.71 -12.78 -1.96
C GLU A 15 -22.64 -11.56 -2.07
N GLY A 16 -23.35 -11.47 -3.21
CA GLY A 16 -24.27 -10.38 -3.54
C GLY A 16 -23.60 -9.09 -3.99
N LEU A 17 -22.27 -9.05 -4.11
CA LEU A 17 -21.53 -7.90 -4.61
C LEU A 17 -21.19 -8.04 -6.10
N LYS A 18 -20.83 -6.91 -6.71
CA LYS A 18 -20.32 -6.84 -8.09
C LYS A 18 -18.87 -6.39 -8.15
N ALA A 19 -18.38 -5.68 -7.13
CA ALA A 19 -17.03 -5.14 -7.12
C ALA A 19 -16.34 -5.30 -5.78
N VAL A 20 -15.02 -5.59 -5.84
CA VAL A 20 -14.14 -5.69 -4.67
C VAL A 20 -12.99 -4.69 -4.85
N ILE A 21 -12.91 -3.75 -3.92
CA ILE A 21 -11.92 -2.67 -3.95
C ILE A 21 -10.92 -2.91 -2.81
N PHE A 22 -9.64 -2.88 -3.12
CA PHE A 22 -8.57 -3.13 -2.16
C PHE A 22 -7.77 -1.85 -1.86
N ASP A 23 -7.32 -1.71 -0.62
CA ASP A 23 -6.09 -0.97 -0.34
C ASP A 23 -4.89 -1.76 -0.87
N MET A 24 -3.72 -1.14 -0.94
CA MET A 24 -2.51 -1.79 -1.45
C MET A 24 -1.52 -2.12 -0.34
N ASP A 25 -1.03 -1.09 0.35
CA ASP A 25 0.01 -1.23 1.38
C ASP A 25 -0.53 -2.01 2.58
N ASP A 26 0.22 -2.99 3.09
CA ASP A 26 -0.18 -3.91 4.16
C ASP A 26 -1.51 -4.68 3.94
N THR A 27 -2.10 -4.56 2.74
CA THR A 27 -3.32 -5.28 2.34
C THR A 27 -3.04 -6.32 1.26
N LEU A 28 -2.40 -5.96 0.15
CA LEU A 28 -2.05 -6.88 -0.93
C LEU A 28 -0.61 -7.38 -0.86
N TYR A 29 0.26 -6.62 -0.22
CA TYR A 29 1.66 -6.93 0.03
C TYR A 29 2.12 -6.26 1.33
N GLY A 30 3.27 -6.65 1.89
CA GLY A 30 3.79 -6.06 3.12
C GLY A 30 4.58 -4.78 2.90
N GLU A 31 4.15 -3.63 3.46
CA GLU A 31 4.86 -2.35 3.31
C GLU A 31 6.31 -2.42 3.81
N LYS A 32 6.60 -3.31 4.76
CA LYS A 32 7.96 -3.58 5.24
C LYS A 32 8.92 -4.04 4.14
N GLU A 33 8.44 -4.74 3.09
CA GLU A 33 9.28 -5.13 1.95
C GLU A 33 9.74 -3.89 1.16
N TYR A 34 8.84 -2.93 0.94
CA TYR A 34 9.19 -1.67 0.29
C TYR A 34 10.26 -0.90 1.06
N VAL A 35 10.13 -0.83 2.39
CA VAL A 35 11.12 -0.18 3.26
C VAL A 35 12.47 -0.90 3.17
N ARG A 36 12.49 -2.23 3.26
CA ARG A 36 13.72 -3.03 3.15
C ARG A 36 14.40 -2.85 1.80
N SER A 37 13.63 -2.92 0.71
CA SER A 37 14.13 -2.67 -0.66
C SER A 37 14.82 -1.32 -0.76
N GLY A 38 14.20 -0.26 -0.24
CA GLY A 38 14.78 1.08 -0.22
C GLY A 38 16.06 1.17 0.59
N TYR A 39 16.11 0.56 1.75
CA TYR A 39 17.30 0.56 2.61
C TYR A 39 18.47 -0.22 2.01
N GLN A 40 18.22 -1.32 1.32
CA GLN A 40 19.25 -2.03 0.56
C GLN A 40 19.86 -1.17 -0.54
N LYS A 41 19.04 -0.41 -1.27
CA LYS A 41 19.51 0.51 -2.31
C LYS A 41 20.30 1.69 -1.73
N ILE A 42 19.87 2.24 -0.59
CA ILE A 42 20.63 3.25 0.14
C ILE A 42 21.99 2.69 0.57
N ALA A 43 22.04 1.48 1.13
CA ALA A 43 23.29 0.86 1.57
C ALA A 43 24.30 0.73 0.42
N GLN A 44 23.84 0.43 -0.81
CA GLN A 44 24.71 0.42 -1.99
C GLN A 44 25.30 1.82 -2.31
N ARG A 45 24.58 2.89 -1.98
CA ARG A 45 25.03 4.28 -2.23
C ARG A 45 26.02 4.77 -1.17
N ILE A 46 25.99 4.18 0.03
CA ILE A 46 26.87 4.55 1.16
C ILE A 46 27.74 3.35 1.62
N PRO A 47 28.57 2.78 0.73
CA PRO A 47 29.33 1.56 1.01
C PRO A 47 30.37 1.71 2.14
N GLN A 48 30.71 2.95 2.50
CA GLN A 48 31.58 3.27 3.63
C GLN A 48 30.92 3.01 4.99
N VAL A 49 29.59 2.84 5.04
CA VAL A 49 28.86 2.49 6.28
C VAL A 49 28.64 0.99 6.30
N GLU A 50 29.37 0.31 7.16
CA GLU A 50 29.20 -1.13 7.35
C GLU A 50 27.80 -1.46 7.87
N HIS A 51 27.18 -2.47 7.28
CA HIS A 51 25.82 -2.93 7.64
C HIS A 51 24.75 -1.82 7.60
N ALA A 52 24.84 -0.92 6.61
CA ALA A 52 23.96 0.25 6.53
C ALA A 52 22.46 -0.14 6.42
N ALA A 53 22.13 -1.20 5.68
CA ALA A 53 20.74 -1.65 5.53
C ALA A 53 20.17 -2.16 6.86
N GLU A 54 20.94 -2.95 7.62
CA GLU A 54 20.54 -3.47 8.93
C GLU A 54 20.42 -2.36 9.97
N LYS A 55 21.32 -1.38 9.96
CA LYS A 55 21.23 -0.20 10.82
C LYS A 55 19.98 0.63 10.53
N LEU A 56 19.70 0.90 9.25
CA LEU A 56 18.49 1.59 8.82
C LEU A 56 17.23 0.83 9.25
N TRP A 57 17.23 -0.50 9.06
CA TRP A 57 16.13 -1.34 9.49
C TRP A 57 15.87 -1.27 10.99
N LYS A 58 16.93 -1.37 11.81
CA LYS A 58 16.82 -1.24 13.26
C LYS A 58 16.23 0.11 13.67
N LEU A 59 16.69 1.20 13.05
CA LEU A 59 16.16 2.54 13.31
C LEU A 59 14.69 2.68 12.92
N PHE A 60 14.26 2.03 11.84
CA PHE A 60 12.88 1.95 11.44
C PHE A 60 12.02 1.20 12.47
N GLU A 61 12.48 0.04 12.97
CA GLU A 61 11.80 -0.70 14.03
C GLU A 61 11.68 0.10 15.34
N GLU A 62 12.68 0.94 15.63
CA GLU A 62 12.67 1.90 16.73
C GLU A 62 11.78 3.13 16.47
N LYS A 63 11.09 3.20 15.31
CA LYS A 63 10.23 4.32 14.88
C LYS A 63 10.97 5.66 14.81
N LYS A 64 12.25 5.64 14.51
CA LYS A 64 13.09 6.82 14.29
C LYS A 64 13.10 7.23 12.83
N PRO A 65 13.41 8.50 12.50
CA PRO A 65 13.68 8.92 11.13
C PRO A 65 15.00 8.28 10.65
N ALA A 66 14.92 7.05 10.11
CA ALA A 66 16.05 6.14 9.97
C ALA A 66 17.22 6.75 9.18
N ILE A 67 16.96 7.44 8.06
CA ILE A 67 18.01 8.03 7.23
C ILE A 67 18.71 9.18 7.99
N ASP A 68 17.94 10.09 8.58
CA ASP A 68 18.51 11.21 9.34
C ASP A 68 19.34 10.73 10.52
N GLU A 69 18.82 9.74 11.23
CA GLU A 69 19.47 9.20 12.44
C GLU A 69 20.73 8.40 12.08
N LEU A 70 20.71 7.63 10.98
CA LEU A 70 21.91 6.95 10.49
C LEU A 70 23.01 7.96 10.14
N PHE A 71 22.67 9.00 9.39
CA PHE A 71 23.63 10.05 9.01
C PHE A 71 24.26 10.71 10.24
N ARG A 72 23.44 10.99 11.26
CA ARG A 72 23.92 11.54 12.53
C ARG A 72 24.85 10.58 13.28
N GLN A 73 24.51 9.28 13.36
CA GLN A 73 25.29 8.27 14.09
C GLN A 73 26.63 7.97 13.41
N GLU A 74 26.66 7.96 12.08
CA GLU A 74 27.84 7.66 11.28
C GLU A 74 28.68 8.91 10.94
N GLY A 75 28.30 10.09 11.44
CA GLY A 75 29.01 11.33 11.17
C GLY A 75 29.03 11.75 9.69
N LEU A 76 27.98 11.41 8.94
CA LEU A 76 27.85 11.78 7.54
C LEU A 76 27.28 13.19 7.42
N GLU A 77 28.15 14.19 7.25
CA GLU A 77 27.75 15.61 7.25
C GLU A 77 27.25 16.11 5.86
N SER A 78 27.28 15.27 4.82
CA SER A 78 26.90 15.66 3.47
C SER A 78 25.38 15.72 3.28
N GLU A 79 24.83 16.91 3.26
CA GLU A 79 23.42 17.16 2.94
C GLU A 79 23.06 16.72 1.50
N GLU A 80 24.02 16.78 0.58
CA GLU A 80 23.82 16.31 -0.81
C GLU A 80 23.65 14.79 -0.85
N LEU A 81 24.53 14.04 -0.19
CA LEU A 81 24.44 12.59 -0.07
C LEU A 81 23.14 12.16 0.60
N LYS A 82 22.71 12.89 1.63
CA LYS A 82 21.40 12.63 2.29
C LYS A 82 20.23 12.84 1.36
N LYS A 83 20.24 13.92 0.55
CA LYS A 83 19.21 14.16 -0.48
C LYS A 83 19.19 13.06 -1.53
N GLU A 84 20.36 12.56 -1.94
CA GLU A 84 20.46 11.42 -2.85
C GLU A 84 19.86 10.14 -2.23
N CYS A 85 20.17 9.83 -0.97
CA CYS A 85 19.59 8.68 -0.27
C CYS A 85 18.06 8.78 -0.16
N LEU A 86 17.55 9.98 0.14
CA LEU A 86 16.09 10.23 0.15
C LEU A 86 15.48 10.09 -1.23
N HIS A 87 16.19 10.52 -2.27
CA HIS A 87 15.74 10.34 -3.65
C HIS A 87 15.72 8.87 -4.04
N ILE A 88 16.78 8.11 -3.76
CA ILE A 88 16.85 6.66 -3.99
C ILE A 88 15.67 5.95 -3.31
N TYR A 89 15.40 6.27 -2.05
CA TYR A 89 14.28 5.68 -1.32
C TYR A 89 12.92 5.96 -1.97
N ARG A 90 12.70 7.20 -2.41
CA ARG A 90 11.39 7.66 -2.94
C ARG A 90 11.12 7.19 -4.36
N TYR A 91 12.16 7.06 -5.19
CA TYR A 91 12.05 6.77 -6.62
C TYR A 91 12.61 5.40 -6.99
N GLN A 92 12.73 4.51 -6.02
CA GLN A 92 13.22 3.17 -6.25
C GLN A 92 12.29 2.37 -7.18
N GLU A 93 12.87 1.42 -7.92
CA GLU A 93 12.15 0.26 -8.43
C GLU A 93 12.15 -0.79 -7.32
N PRO A 94 11.04 -0.98 -6.58
CA PRO A 94 11.07 -1.77 -5.37
C PRO A 94 11.10 -3.28 -5.67
N ASP A 95 11.81 -4.02 -4.83
CA ASP A 95 11.75 -5.48 -4.80
C ASP A 95 10.71 -5.91 -3.77
N ILE A 96 9.48 -6.09 -4.24
CA ILE A 96 8.29 -6.37 -3.42
C ILE A 96 7.40 -7.42 -4.11
N HIS A 97 6.65 -8.17 -3.31
CA HIS A 97 5.83 -9.27 -3.78
C HIS A 97 4.45 -9.26 -3.14
N LEU A 98 3.42 -9.63 -3.91
CA LEU A 98 2.09 -9.88 -3.35
C LEU A 98 2.17 -10.95 -2.26
N TYR A 99 1.34 -10.85 -1.24
CA TYR A 99 1.20 -11.92 -0.24
C TYR A 99 0.88 -13.26 -0.93
N PRO A 100 1.32 -14.38 -0.34
CA PRO A 100 1.05 -15.71 -0.91
C PRO A 100 -0.45 -15.90 -1.19
N GLY A 101 -0.77 -16.33 -2.41
CA GLY A 101 -2.14 -16.60 -2.85
C GLY A 101 -2.95 -15.38 -3.31
N VAL A 102 -2.49 -14.15 -3.10
CA VAL A 102 -3.23 -12.92 -3.50
C VAL A 102 -3.38 -12.84 -5.02
N LYS A 103 -2.33 -13.17 -5.77
CA LYS A 103 -2.40 -13.16 -7.24
C LYS A 103 -3.49 -14.11 -7.76
N GLU A 104 -3.56 -15.29 -7.17
CA GLU A 104 -4.58 -16.31 -7.48
C GLU A 104 -5.97 -15.83 -7.06
N LEU A 105 -6.12 -15.27 -5.86
CA LEU A 105 -7.37 -14.70 -5.38
C LEU A 105 -7.93 -13.66 -6.36
N LEU A 106 -7.12 -12.69 -6.79
CA LEU A 106 -7.55 -11.64 -7.73
C LEU A 106 -8.00 -12.23 -9.07
N LYS A 107 -7.26 -13.21 -9.59
CA LYS A 107 -7.64 -13.91 -10.84
C LYS A 107 -8.95 -14.69 -10.70
N GLU A 108 -9.15 -15.38 -9.58
CA GLU A 108 -10.37 -16.14 -9.31
C GLU A 108 -11.57 -15.22 -9.18
N LEU A 109 -11.47 -14.12 -8.42
CA LEU A 109 -12.53 -13.12 -8.32
C LEU A 109 -12.91 -12.55 -9.69
N ARG A 110 -11.95 -12.21 -10.55
CA ARG A 110 -12.24 -11.77 -11.92
C ARG A 110 -12.95 -12.85 -12.74
N LYS A 111 -12.52 -14.11 -12.64
CA LYS A 111 -13.13 -15.25 -13.33
C LYS A 111 -14.57 -15.48 -12.87
N GLU A 112 -14.85 -15.19 -11.61
CA GLU A 112 -16.20 -15.26 -11.03
C GLU A 112 -17.09 -14.06 -11.42
N GLY A 113 -16.52 -13.07 -12.14
CA GLY A 113 -17.24 -11.93 -12.68
C GLY A 113 -17.22 -10.67 -11.79
N TYR A 114 -16.43 -10.66 -10.73
CA TYR A 114 -16.23 -9.44 -9.93
C TYR A 114 -15.35 -8.43 -10.66
N LEU A 115 -15.73 -7.16 -10.59
CA LEU A 115 -14.90 -6.03 -10.96
C LEU A 115 -13.93 -5.73 -9.81
N LEU A 116 -12.67 -5.51 -10.13
CA LEU A 116 -11.62 -5.30 -9.13
C LEU A 116 -11.03 -3.90 -9.22
N GLY A 117 -10.87 -3.25 -8.07
CA GLY A 117 -10.23 -1.95 -7.98
C GLY A 117 -9.15 -1.90 -6.90
N VAL A 118 -8.23 -0.95 -7.04
CA VAL A 118 -7.28 -0.59 -5.98
C VAL A 118 -7.37 0.92 -5.73
N ILE A 119 -7.48 1.32 -4.47
CA ILE A 119 -7.36 2.72 -4.01
C ILE A 119 -6.22 2.78 -3.01
N THR A 120 -5.15 3.50 -3.35
CA THR A 120 -3.95 3.58 -2.52
C THR A 120 -3.55 5.03 -2.25
N ASP A 121 -3.12 5.30 -1.02
CA ASP A 121 -2.64 6.63 -0.59
C ASP A 121 -1.14 6.75 -0.80
N GLY A 122 -0.70 7.87 -1.31
CA GLY A 122 0.72 8.21 -1.38
C GLY A 122 1.14 8.97 -2.63
N ARG A 123 2.41 9.32 -2.67
CA ARG A 123 2.98 10.03 -3.82
C ARG A 123 2.87 9.20 -5.08
N PRO A 124 2.44 9.79 -6.21
CA PRO A 124 2.23 9.06 -7.46
C PRO A 124 3.42 8.22 -7.89
N GLU A 125 4.62 8.78 -7.84
CA GLU A 125 5.84 8.09 -8.28
C GLU A 125 6.09 6.80 -7.49
N GLY A 126 5.98 6.88 -6.16
CA GLY A 126 6.18 5.72 -5.29
C GLY A 126 5.10 4.66 -5.45
N GLN A 127 3.82 5.08 -5.48
CA GLN A 127 2.71 4.13 -5.62
C GLN A 127 2.69 3.50 -7.02
N ARG A 128 2.97 4.26 -8.09
CA ARG A 128 3.08 3.71 -9.45
C ARG A 128 4.24 2.71 -9.59
N ALA A 129 5.38 2.97 -8.94
CA ALA A 129 6.49 2.00 -8.90
C ALA A 129 6.09 0.69 -8.20
N LYS A 130 5.37 0.76 -7.07
CA LYS A 130 4.83 -0.41 -6.37
C LYS A 130 3.82 -1.17 -7.22
N ILE A 131 2.85 -0.47 -7.83
CA ILE A 131 1.82 -1.03 -8.72
C ILE A 131 2.47 -1.84 -9.85
N LYS A 132 3.49 -1.26 -10.50
CA LYS A 132 4.25 -1.91 -11.56
C LYS A 132 5.01 -3.14 -11.06
N ALA A 133 5.71 -3.02 -9.93
CA ALA A 133 6.48 -4.14 -9.35
C ALA A 133 5.60 -5.33 -8.96
N LEU A 134 4.39 -5.04 -8.43
CA LEU A 134 3.40 -6.06 -8.06
C LEU A 134 2.59 -6.61 -9.25
N GLY A 135 2.71 -6.00 -10.44
CA GLY A 135 1.96 -6.39 -11.64
C GLY A 135 0.44 -6.19 -11.51
N LEU A 136 0.00 -5.21 -10.69
CA LEU A 136 -1.42 -5.01 -10.38
C LEU A 136 -2.23 -4.55 -11.60
N GLU A 137 -1.62 -3.85 -12.56
CA GLU A 137 -2.30 -3.37 -13.77
C GLU A 137 -2.91 -4.50 -14.62
N GLU A 138 -2.33 -5.71 -14.54
CA GLU A 138 -2.85 -6.90 -15.23
C GLU A 138 -3.90 -7.66 -14.41
N LEU A 139 -3.97 -7.41 -13.10
CA LEU A 139 -4.78 -8.18 -12.16
C LEU A 139 -6.10 -7.51 -11.79
N VAL A 140 -6.21 -6.18 -11.92
CA VAL A 140 -7.40 -5.41 -11.54
C VAL A 140 -7.88 -4.51 -12.67
N ASP A 141 -9.13 -4.07 -12.62
CA ASP A 141 -9.74 -3.27 -13.69
C ASP A 141 -9.39 -1.79 -13.59
N HIS A 142 -9.31 -1.24 -12.36
CA HIS A 142 -8.94 0.16 -12.12
C HIS A 142 -8.06 0.33 -10.89
N ILE A 143 -7.11 1.28 -10.99
CA ILE A 143 -6.21 1.67 -9.89
C ILE A 143 -6.25 3.18 -9.74
N LEU A 144 -6.50 3.65 -8.52
CA LEU A 144 -6.50 5.08 -8.17
C LEU A 144 -5.44 5.35 -7.10
N VAL A 145 -4.55 6.28 -7.38
CA VAL A 145 -3.60 6.82 -6.42
C VAL A 145 -4.16 8.15 -5.93
N THR A 146 -4.41 8.28 -4.64
CA THR A 146 -5.17 9.43 -4.10
C THR A 146 -4.49 10.76 -4.31
N ASP A 147 -3.15 10.84 -4.21
CA ASP A 147 -2.42 12.11 -4.44
C ASP A 147 -2.50 12.60 -5.89
N GLU A 148 -2.90 11.75 -6.85
CA GLU A 148 -3.13 12.17 -8.26
C GLU A 148 -4.36 13.07 -8.41
N PHE A 149 -5.25 13.13 -7.43
CA PHE A 149 -6.36 14.08 -7.41
C PHE A 149 -5.94 15.52 -7.08
N GLY A 150 -4.69 15.74 -6.65
CA GLY A 150 -4.16 17.08 -6.41
C GLY A 150 -3.24 17.20 -5.19
N GLY A 151 -3.12 16.15 -4.37
CA GLY A 151 -2.22 16.14 -3.22
C GLY A 151 -2.68 15.29 -2.04
N PRO A 152 -1.97 15.38 -0.91
CA PRO A 152 -2.22 14.51 0.24
C PRO A 152 -3.57 14.74 0.93
N GLU A 153 -4.24 15.86 0.71
CA GLU A 153 -5.59 16.16 1.21
C GLU A 153 -6.68 15.25 0.62
N PHE A 154 -6.38 14.60 -0.51
CA PHE A 154 -7.28 13.65 -1.17
C PHE A 154 -7.11 12.21 -0.70
N ARG A 155 -6.17 11.96 0.22
CA ARG A 155 -5.99 10.64 0.83
C ARG A 155 -7.19 10.23 1.67
N LYS A 156 -7.38 8.95 1.82
CA LYS A 156 -8.37 8.38 2.75
C LYS A 156 -8.22 9.02 4.15
N PRO A 157 -9.29 9.48 4.78
CA PRO A 157 -10.70 9.13 4.51
C PRO A 157 -11.43 10.06 3.50
N ASN A 158 -10.78 10.82 2.64
CA ASN A 158 -11.46 11.62 1.63
C ASN A 158 -12.27 10.70 0.69
N PRO A 159 -13.56 10.99 0.40
CA PRO A 159 -14.43 10.13 -0.42
C PRO A 159 -14.12 10.15 -1.91
N ILE A 160 -13.38 11.13 -2.42
CA ILE A 160 -13.22 11.38 -3.87
C ILE A 160 -12.75 10.16 -4.66
N ALA A 161 -11.81 9.37 -4.11
CA ALA A 161 -11.32 8.17 -4.79
C ALA A 161 -12.38 7.07 -4.85
N PHE A 162 -13.25 6.96 -3.84
CA PHE A 162 -14.36 6.01 -3.84
C PHE A 162 -15.45 6.43 -4.82
N GLU A 163 -15.74 7.72 -4.93
CA GLU A 163 -16.67 8.30 -5.90
C GLU A 163 -16.17 8.04 -7.33
N ALA A 164 -14.90 8.36 -7.60
CA ALA A 164 -14.27 8.11 -8.89
C ALA A 164 -14.23 6.59 -9.24
N MET A 165 -14.01 5.71 -8.25
CA MET A 165 -14.01 4.27 -8.46
C MET A 165 -15.40 3.77 -8.82
N LYS A 166 -16.44 4.24 -8.13
CA LYS A 166 -17.85 3.93 -8.46
C LYS A 166 -18.18 4.29 -9.91
N GLU A 167 -17.79 5.50 -10.34
CA GLU A 167 -18.04 5.97 -11.72
C GLU A 167 -17.32 5.08 -12.74
N LYS A 168 -16.06 4.74 -12.49
CA LYS A 168 -15.25 3.90 -13.40
C LYS A 168 -15.80 2.48 -13.54
N LEU A 169 -16.26 1.89 -12.46
CA LEU A 169 -16.79 0.52 -12.43
C LEU A 169 -18.27 0.45 -12.82
N CYS A 170 -18.98 1.58 -12.83
CA CYS A 170 -20.41 1.66 -13.12
C CYS A 170 -21.27 0.74 -12.22
N VAL A 171 -20.99 0.72 -10.91
CA VAL A 171 -21.70 -0.07 -9.90
C VAL A 171 -22.18 0.80 -8.74
N GLU A 172 -23.24 0.38 -8.04
CA GLU A 172 -23.71 1.10 -6.86
C GLU A 172 -22.88 0.74 -5.62
N TYR A 173 -22.76 1.67 -4.65
CA TYR A 173 -21.99 1.47 -3.44
C TYR A 173 -22.41 0.22 -2.65
N SER A 174 -23.72 -0.09 -2.62
CA SER A 174 -24.26 -1.29 -1.97
C SER A 174 -23.81 -2.60 -2.60
N GLU A 175 -23.29 -2.54 -3.83
CA GLU A 175 -22.78 -3.67 -4.60
C GLU A 175 -21.24 -3.76 -4.55
N MET A 176 -20.60 -2.92 -3.74
CA MET A 176 -19.14 -2.83 -3.58
C MET A 176 -18.71 -3.21 -2.17
N CYS A 177 -17.52 -3.79 -2.03
CA CYS A 177 -16.82 -3.79 -0.74
C CYS A 177 -15.48 -3.09 -0.85
N TYR A 178 -15.01 -2.62 0.30
CA TYR A 178 -13.65 -2.13 0.48
C TYR A 178 -12.90 -3.01 1.47
N VAL A 179 -11.71 -3.44 1.07
CA VAL A 179 -10.80 -4.27 1.85
C VAL A 179 -9.55 -3.47 2.18
N GLY A 180 -9.20 -3.34 3.45
CA GLY A 180 -8.03 -2.59 3.90
C GLY A 180 -7.56 -3.05 5.26
N ASP A 181 -6.40 -2.57 5.70
CA ASP A 181 -5.79 -2.90 6.99
C ASP A 181 -5.92 -1.80 8.04
N ASN A 182 -6.01 -0.53 7.62
CA ASN A 182 -5.94 0.62 8.52
C ASN A 182 -7.32 1.11 8.98
N ILE A 183 -7.78 0.60 10.13
CA ILE A 183 -9.09 0.95 10.71
C ILE A 183 -9.28 2.46 10.93
N LYS A 184 -8.21 3.25 11.04
CA LYS A 184 -8.32 4.68 11.33
C LYS A 184 -8.71 5.52 10.12
N LYS A 185 -8.51 5.02 8.89
CA LYS A 185 -8.76 5.80 7.67
C LYS A 185 -9.57 5.07 6.60
N ASP A 186 -9.39 3.75 6.47
CA ASP A 186 -9.85 3.00 5.30
C ASP A 186 -11.37 2.85 5.22
N PHE A 187 -12.05 2.82 6.36
CA PHE A 187 -13.46 2.46 6.43
C PHE A 187 -14.41 3.63 6.66
N ILE A 188 -13.88 4.83 6.99
CA ILE A 188 -14.70 6.00 7.28
C ILE A 188 -15.57 6.40 6.09
N SER A 189 -15.01 6.48 4.89
CA SER A 189 -15.76 6.82 3.68
C SER A 189 -16.55 5.65 3.11
N PRO A 190 -16.03 4.42 2.98
CA PRO A 190 -16.83 3.27 2.57
C PRO A 190 -18.09 3.08 3.39
N GLU A 191 -18.03 3.16 4.72
CA GLU A 191 -19.20 3.01 5.59
C GLU A 191 -20.23 4.14 5.39
N LYS A 192 -19.77 5.39 5.27
CA LYS A 192 -20.66 6.53 4.99
C LYS A 192 -21.35 6.44 3.63
N LEU A 193 -20.69 5.85 2.65
CA LEU A 193 -21.20 5.66 1.30
C LEU A 193 -22.08 4.41 1.16
N GLY A 194 -22.13 3.53 2.17
CA GLY A 194 -22.94 2.32 2.17
C GLY A 194 -22.25 1.12 1.53
N MET A 195 -20.94 1.14 1.39
CA MET A 195 -20.15 -0.01 0.96
C MET A 195 -19.99 -1.04 2.08
N ARG A 196 -19.80 -2.32 1.73
CA ARG A 196 -19.38 -3.33 2.70
C ARG A 196 -17.92 -3.11 3.07
N SER A 197 -17.59 -3.09 4.35
CA SER A 197 -16.23 -2.92 4.87
C SER A 197 -15.68 -4.26 5.35
N ILE A 198 -14.49 -4.65 4.85
CA ILE A 198 -13.77 -5.86 5.24
C ILE A 198 -12.40 -5.44 5.77
N TRP A 199 -12.22 -5.57 7.07
CA TRP A 199 -10.97 -5.22 7.74
C TRP A 199 -10.04 -6.41 7.82
N PHE A 200 -8.95 -6.35 7.08
CA PHE A 200 -7.84 -7.29 7.19
C PHE A 200 -6.95 -6.91 8.38
N LYS A 201 -7.07 -7.63 9.48
CA LYS A 201 -6.19 -7.48 10.66
C LYS A 201 -4.84 -8.11 10.36
N ASN A 202 -4.05 -7.45 9.52
CA ASN A 202 -2.74 -7.94 9.13
C ASN A 202 -1.79 -7.99 10.33
N PRO A 203 -1.37 -9.17 10.83
CA PRO A 203 -0.53 -9.27 12.03
C PRO A 203 0.86 -8.67 11.83
N ASP A 204 1.33 -8.60 10.59
CA ASP A 204 2.64 -8.05 10.22
C ASP A 204 2.59 -6.60 9.73
N GLY A 205 1.40 -6.01 9.64
CA GLY A 205 1.20 -4.64 9.19
C GLY A 205 1.80 -3.59 10.13
N LEU A 206 2.07 -2.41 9.59
CA LEU A 206 2.63 -1.29 10.36
C LEU A 206 1.60 -0.63 11.29
N TYR A 207 0.30 -0.84 11.05
CA TYR A 207 -0.79 -0.16 11.73
C TYR A 207 -1.59 -1.05 12.68
N VAL A 208 -1.15 -2.29 12.91
CA VAL A 208 -1.75 -3.18 13.91
C VAL A 208 -1.34 -2.72 15.31
N LYS A 209 -2.30 -2.21 16.06
CA LYS A 209 -2.22 -2.09 17.53
C LYS A 209 -3.58 -2.43 18.12
#